data_1de8e2be7065a39e2c7cd9c33152d051
#
_entry.id   1de8e2be7065a39e2c7cd9c33152d051
#
_cell.length_a   1.000
_cell.length_b   1.000
_cell.length_c   1.000
_cell.angle_alpha   90.00
_cell.angle_beta   90.00
_cell.angle_gamma   90.00
#
_symmetry.space_group_name_H-M   'P 1'
#
loop_
_entity.id
_entity.type
_entity.pdbx_description
1 polymer ?
#
loop_
_entity_poly.entity_id
_entity_poly.type
_entity_poly.pdbx_seq_one_letter_code
_entity_poly.pdbx_strand_id
1 'polypeptide(L)'
;MEINIENTTFIIVTYKSEKIIHSCLDSLPENSLKIIIENSQNLNLKTDLEKKYKNLKVLINQNSGFGASNNLGINNCNTQFAYILNPDVSFRKDTFSNLSKSCLGISDFAILSPIHGNKNYPNYKIRNNYDNKNSDILEVDDIDGFSMLLNKNSFEEKSYFDENFFLYLENNDLCLRVRKENKKIYIIKNSFIDHKGGASSDSESSSKLEYLKNWHWMWSKFYYHYKHDNYFYASLKIFKNLISALFKTIFYSILKNAKKKDFYKARLNGCINGLLLKKSWYRID
;
A
#
# COMPACT_ATOMS: atom_id res chain seq x y z
N MET A 1 -6.44 -19.61 15.26
CA MET A 1 -7.22 -18.35 15.10
C MET A 1 -8.07 -18.50 13.85
N GLU A 2 -9.35 -18.17 13.89
CA GLU A 2 -10.24 -18.32 12.75
C GLU A 2 -10.48 -16.95 12.09
N ILE A 3 -10.26 -16.86 10.80
CA ILE A 3 -10.57 -15.69 9.98
C ILE A 3 -11.81 -16.00 9.16
N ASN A 4 -12.83 -15.14 9.24
CA ASN A 4 -14.08 -15.28 8.48
C ASN A 4 -14.62 -13.90 8.07
N ILE A 5 -15.70 -13.86 7.29
CA ILE A 5 -16.28 -12.62 6.78
C ILE A 5 -16.91 -11.76 7.88
N GLU A 6 -17.31 -12.34 9.02
CA GLU A 6 -17.95 -11.63 10.12
C GLU A 6 -16.94 -10.88 10.98
N ASN A 7 -15.70 -11.42 11.09
CA ASN A 7 -14.63 -10.82 11.87
C ASN A 7 -13.56 -10.09 11.00
N THR A 8 -13.86 -9.88 9.70
CA THR A 8 -12.97 -9.21 8.76
C THR A 8 -13.70 -8.06 8.07
N THR A 9 -13.09 -6.86 8.07
CA THR A 9 -13.54 -5.71 7.28
C THR A 9 -12.55 -5.43 6.16
N PHE A 10 -13.04 -5.36 4.92
CA PHE A 10 -12.25 -4.99 3.76
C PHE A 10 -12.16 -3.47 3.67
N ILE A 11 -10.95 -2.93 3.61
CA ILE A 11 -10.66 -1.50 3.57
C ILE A 11 -10.00 -1.19 2.24
N ILE A 12 -10.60 -0.27 1.47
CA ILE A 12 -10.11 0.09 0.14
C ILE A 12 -10.00 1.61 0.06
N VAL A 13 -8.80 2.10 -0.26
CA VAL A 13 -8.56 3.53 -0.50
C VAL A 13 -8.72 3.81 -1.98
N THR A 14 -9.59 4.75 -2.33
CA THR A 14 -9.84 5.19 -3.71
C THR A 14 -9.37 6.63 -3.93
N TYR A 15 -8.86 6.91 -5.11
CA TYR A 15 -8.57 8.24 -5.61
C TYR A 15 -8.80 8.28 -7.13
N LYS A 16 -9.93 8.85 -7.57
CA LYS A 16 -10.35 8.84 -8.98
C LYS A 16 -10.35 7.41 -9.56
N SER A 17 -11.05 6.49 -8.88
CA SER A 17 -11.02 5.05 -9.17
C SER A 17 -12.39 4.52 -9.64
N GLU A 18 -13.26 5.40 -10.16
CA GLU A 18 -14.65 5.11 -10.48
C GLU A 18 -14.81 3.91 -11.43
N LYS A 19 -13.90 3.78 -12.42
CA LYS A 19 -14.01 2.71 -13.45
C LYS A 19 -13.56 1.34 -12.96
N ILE A 20 -12.70 1.31 -11.92
CA ILE A 20 -12.05 0.06 -11.51
C ILE A 20 -12.60 -0.52 -10.22
N ILE A 21 -13.10 0.34 -9.31
CA ILE A 21 -13.52 -0.08 -7.96
C ILE A 21 -14.63 -1.15 -8.00
N HIS A 22 -15.53 -1.10 -8.97
CA HIS A 22 -16.60 -2.08 -9.10
C HIS A 22 -16.07 -3.50 -9.33
N SER A 23 -15.06 -3.65 -10.20
CA SER A 23 -14.44 -4.96 -10.45
C SER A 23 -13.78 -5.55 -9.20
N CYS A 24 -13.18 -4.70 -8.37
CA CYS A 24 -12.63 -5.11 -7.08
C CYS A 24 -13.76 -5.59 -6.16
N LEU A 25 -14.78 -4.75 -5.94
CA LEU A 25 -15.89 -5.05 -5.03
C LEU A 25 -16.68 -6.29 -5.44
N ASP A 26 -16.91 -6.49 -6.74
CA ASP A 26 -17.63 -7.65 -7.29
C ASP A 26 -16.84 -8.96 -7.10
N SER A 27 -15.51 -8.89 -6.88
CA SER A 27 -14.67 -10.04 -6.63
C SER A 27 -14.59 -10.45 -5.15
N LEU A 28 -15.02 -9.58 -4.23
CA LEU A 28 -14.95 -9.86 -2.79
C LEU A 28 -16.04 -10.84 -2.35
N PRO A 29 -15.85 -11.54 -1.21
CA PRO A 29 -16.88 -12.43 -0.68
C PRO A 29 -18.22 -11.70 -0.48
N GLU A 30 -19.30 -12.35 -0.86
CA GLU A 30 -20.64 -11.84 -0.65
C GLU A 30 -20.90 -11.57 0.84
N ASN A 31 -21.66 -10.53 1.14
CA ASN A 31 -21.99 -10.08 2.50
C ASN A 31 -20.80 -9.62 3.36
N SER A 32 -19.58 -9.56 2.84
CA SER A 32 -18.44 -9.03 3.59
C SER A 32 -18.63 -7.57 3.98
N LEU A 33 -18.07 -7.18 5.14
CA LEU A 33 -18.02 -5.80 5.61
C LEU A 33 -16.98 -5.01 4.81
N LYS A 34 -17.34 -3.82 4.31
CA LYS A 34 -16.49 -2.99 3.46
C LYS A 34 -16.48 -1.54 3.91
N ILE A 35 -15.29 -0.96 3.97
CA ILE A 35 -15.09 0.48 4.20
C ILE A 35 -14.25 1.02 3.03
N ILE A 36 -14.80 2.00 2.33
CA ILE A 36 -14.10 2.72 1.26
C ILE A 36 -13.69 4.08 1.79
N ILE A 37 -12.41 4.44 1.60
CA ILE A 37 -11.91 5.79 1.88
C ILE A 37 -11.77 6.50 0.55
N GLU A 38 -12.69 7.41 0.26
CA GLU A 38 -12.74 8.11 -1.02
C GLU A 38 -11.99 9.45 -0.90
N ASN A 39 -10.77 9.49 -1.48
CA ASN A 39 -9.82 10.60 -1.35
C ASN A 39 -9.96 11.70 -2.42
N SER A 40 -10.84 11.55 -3.39
CA SER A 40 -11.14 12.59 -4.40
C SER A 40 -12.40 13.39 -4.09
N GLN A 41 -13.02 13.15 -2.92
CA GLN A 41 -14.24 13.82 -2.45
C GLN A 41 -15.44 13.64 -3.40
N ASN A 42 -15.51 12.48 -4.08
CA ASN A 42 -16.56 12.17 -5.03
C ASN A 42 -17.83 11.67 -4.34
N LEU A 43 -18.78 12.57 -4.08
CA LEU A 43 -20.05 12.25 -3.43
C LEU A 43 -20.96 11.37 -4.32
N ASN A 44 -20.84 11.48 -5.64
CA ASN A 44 -21.63 10.65 -6.56
C ASN A 44 -21.16 9.20 -6.47
N LEU A 45 -19.85 8.96 -6.47
CA LEU A 45 -19.29 7.62 -6.27
C LEU A 45 -19.73 7.03 -4.92
N LYS A 46 -19.71 7.83 -3.84
CA LYS A 46 -20.21 7.40 -2.52
C LYS A 46 -21.66 6.90 -2.62
N THR A 47 -22.54 7.72 -3.18
CA THR A 47 -23.97 7.39 -3.28
C THR A 47 -24.21 6.13 -4.12
N ASP A 48 -23.48 5.99 -5.23
CA ASP A 48 -23.56 4.84 -6.11
C ASP A 48 -23.11 3.55 -5.42
N LEU A 49 -21.95 3.57 -4.76
CA LEU A 49 -21.41 2.41 -4.07
C LEU A 49 -22.28 1.97 -2.87
N GLU A 50 -22.73 2.89 -2.03
CA GLU A 50 -23.58 2.58 -0.87
C GLU A 50 -24.97 2.09 -1.28
N LYS A 51 -25.49 2.51 -2.45
CA LYS A 51 -26.75 2.00 -3.02
C LYS A 51 -26.58 0.60 -3.60
N LYS A 52 -25.46 0.33 -4.28
CA LYS A 52 -25.26 -0.90 -5.03
C LYS A 52 -24.78 -2.07 -4.15
N TYR A 53 -23.92 -1.81 -3.17
CA TYR A 53 -23.29 -2.85 -2.37
C TYR A 53 -23.80 -2.89 -0.93
N LYS A 54 -24.23 -4.07 -0.49
CA LYS A 54 -24.59 -4.30 0.92
C LYS A 54 -23.36 -4.27 1.83
N ASN A 55 -23.52 -3.89 3.09
CA ASN A 55 -22.47 -3.87 4.11
C ASN A 55 -21.26 -3.02 3.69
N LEU A 56 -21.49 -1.96 2.93
CA LEU A 56 -20.47 -1.05 2.45
C LEU A 56 -20.73 0.36 3.01
N LYS A 57 -19.70 0.98 3.55
CA LYS A 57 -19.69 2.37 4.02
C LYS A 57 -18.59 3.14 3.30
N VAL A 58 -18.91 4.31 2.77
CA VAL A 58 -17.92 5.21 2.15
C VAL A 58 -17.65 6.40 3.07
N LEU A 59 -16.39 6.60 3.43
CA LEU A 59 -15.90 7.77 4.14
C LEU A 59 -15.26 8.72 3.14
N ILE A 60 -15.84 9.90 2.98
CA ILE A 60 -15.24 10.97 2.19
C ILE A 60 -14.06 11.56 2.96
N ASN A 61 -12.93 11.68 2.31
CA ASN A 61 -11.69 12.14 2.90
C ASN A 61 -10.96 13.11 1.96
N GLN A 62 -10.22 14.03 2.53
CA GLN A 62 -9.21 14.78 1.78
C GLN A 62 -7.99 13.90 1.60
N ASN A 63 -7.40 13.84 0.39
CA ASN A 63 -6.28 12.97 0.10
C ASN A 63 -5.10 13.21 1.04
N SER A 64 -5.02 12.40 2.09
CA SER A 64 -3.96 12.41 3.10
C SER A 64 -2.82 11.42 2.80
N GLY A 65 -2.94 10.67 1.70
CA GLY A 65 -2.01 9.62 1.30
C GLY A 65 -2.50 8.22 1.65
N PHE A 66 -1.80 7.22 1.15
CA PHE A 66 -2.23 5.82 1.26
C PHE A 66 -2.28 5.34 2.71
N GLY A 67 -1.19 5.53 3.47
CA GLY A 67 -1.10 5.06 4.86
C GLY A 67 -2.12 5.73 5.78
N ALA A 68 -2.21 7.07 5.76
CA ALA A 68 -3.17 7.83 6.58
C ALA A 68 -4.63 7.47 6.25
N SER A 69 -4.95 7.29 4.97
CA SER A 69 -6.30 6.89 4.55
C SER A 69 -6.64 5.46 5.01
N ASN A 70 -5.69 4.52 4.94
CA ASN A 70 -5.89 3.18 5.50
C ASN A 70 -6.06 3.24 7.02
N ASN A 71 -5.32 4.06 7.75
CA ASN A 71 -5.50 4.26 9.18
C ASN A 71 -6.93 4.75 9.51
N LEU A 72 -7.45 5.69 8.72
CA LEU A 72 -8.84 6.14 8.87
C LEU A 72 -9.83 4.97 8.71
N GLY A 73 -9.62 4.11 7.72
CA GLY A 73 -10.43 2.90 7.52
C GLY A 73 -10.31 1.92 8.68
N ILE A 74 -9.09 1.61 9.13
CA ILE A 74 -8.83 0.68 10.23
C ILE A 74 -9.44 1.19 11.54
N ASN A 75 -9.36 2.49 11.82
CA ASN A 75 -9.94 3.10 13.02
C ASN A 75 -11.49 3.09 13.02
N ASN A 76 -12.11 3.02 11.84
CA ASN A 76 -13.55 2.86 11.68
C ASN A 76 -13.99 1.39 11.56
N CYS A 77 -13.06 0.44 11.62
CA CYS A 77 -13.29 -0.99 11.51
C CYS A 77 -13.46 -1.59 12.91
N ASN A 78 -14.64 -2.15 13.20
CA ASN A 78 -14.95 -2.78 14.49
C ASN A 78 -14.57 -4.26 14.57
N THR A 79 -14.20 -4.88 13.45
CA THR A 79 -13.77 -6.28 13.40
C THR A 79 -12.33 -6.47 13.88
N GLN A 80 -11.98 -7.71 14.24
CA GLN A 80 -10.63 -8.08 14.64
C GLN A 80 -9.62 -7.91 13.49
N PHE A 81 -10.02 -8.28 12.27
CA PHE A 81 -9.17 -8.22 11.10
C PHE A 81 -9.55 -7.05 10.20
N ALA A 82 -8.54 -6.30 9.77
CA ALA A 82 -8.64 -5.24 8.77
C ALA A 82 -7.91 -5.69 7.50
N TYR A 83 -8.64 -5.90 6.41
CA TYR A 83 -8.07 -6.36 5.17
C TYR A 83 -7.91 -5.21 4.18
N ILE A 84 -6.70 -4.68 4.08
CA ILE A 84 -6.35 -3.57 3.19
C ILE A 84 -6.18 -4.08 1.78
N LEU A 85 -6.84 -3.43 0.82
CA LEU A 85 -6.79 -3.74 -0.60
C LEU A 85 -6.68 -2.48 -1.45
N ASN A 86 -5.95 -2.59 -2.56
CA ASN A 86 -6.03 -1.58 -3.61
C ASN A 86 -7.31 -1.73 -4.45
N PRO A 87 -7.82 -0.66 -5.08
CA PRO A 87 -9.03 -0.73 -5.91
C PRO A 87 -8.84 -1.48 -7.24
N ASP A 88 -7.59 -1.79 -7.64
CA ASP A 88 -7.22 -2.52 -8.86
C ASP A 88 -6.82 -3.99 -8.62
N VAL A 89 -7.17 -4.53 -7.44
CA VAL A 89 -7.04 -5.97 -7.17
C VAL A 89 -8.31 -6.73 -7.53
N SER A 90 -8.16 -8.04 -7.74
CA SER A 90 -9.27 -8.95 -7.95
C SER A 90 -9.02 -10.27 -7.21
N PHE A 91 -9.99 -10.67 -6.39
CA PHE A 91 -9.97 -12.00 -5.75
C PHE A 91 -10.35 -13.05 -6.77
N ARG A 92 -9.68 -14.21 -6.73
CA ARG A 92 -10.18 -15.42 -7.34
C ARG A 92 -11.21 -16.06 -6.42
N LYS A 93 -12.03 -16.95 -6.96
CA LYS A 93 -13.15 -17.58 -6.24
C LYS A 93 -12.76 -18.11 -4.85
N ASP A 94 -11.57 -18.67 -4.74
CA ASP A 94 -11.09 -19.33 -3.51
C ASP A 94 -10.07 -18.50 -2.70
N THR A 95 -9.80 -17.25 -3.10
CA THR A 95 -8.77 -16.42 -2.44
C THR A 95 -9.00 -16.34 -0.93
N PHE A 96 -10.16 -15.84 -0.51
CA PHE A 96 -10.44 -15.61 0.91
C PHE A 96 -10.62 -16.93 1.68
N SER A 97 -11.31 -17.93 1.09
CA SER A 97 -11.51 -19.22 1.76
C SER A 97 -10.20 -19.98 1.97
N ASN A 98 -9.28 -19.95 1.01
CA ASN A 98 -7.96 -20.57 1.15
C ASN A 98 -7.10 -19.84 2.18
N LEU A 99 -7.13 -18.51 2.18
CA LEU A 99 -6.44 -17.70 3.20
C LEU A 99 -6.97 -18.04 4.59
N SER A 100 -8.29 -18.06 4.79
CA SER A 100 -8.95 -18.39 6.04
C SER A 100 -8.58 -19.80 6.55
N LYS A 101 -8.69 -20.82 5.69
CA LYS A 101 -8.37 -22.22 6.05
C LYS A 101 -6.91 -22.39 6.45
N SER A 102 -5.98 -21.77 5.72
CA SER A 102 -4.55 -21.88 6.00
C SER A 102 -4.18 -21.25 7.35
N CYS A 103 -4.95 -20.26 7.79
CA CYS A 103 -4.72 -19.58 9.07
C CYS A 103 -5.13 -20.39 10.29
N LEU A 104 -5.92 -21.45 10.15
CA LEU A 104 -6.31 -22.30 11.29
C LEU A 104 -5.11 -22.92 12.01
N GLY A 105 -3.99 -23.14 11.28
CA GLY A 105 -2.74 -23.64 11.84
C GLY A 105 -1.78 -22.58 12.36
N ILE A 106 -2.11 -21.27 12.24
CA ILE A 106 -1.25 -20.17 12.67
C ILE A 106 -1.74 -19.64 14.00
N SER A 107 -0.92 -19.75 15.03
CA SER A 107 -1.27 -19.25 16.38
C SER A 107 -1.03 -17.75 16.53
N ASP A 108 -0.04 -17.20 15.81
CA ASP A 108 0.37 -15.80 15.94
C ASP A 108 0.82 -15.22 14.59
N PHE A 109 0.22 -14.06 14.23
CA PHE A 109 0.64 -13.25 13.10
C PHE A 109 0.17 -11.81 13.26
N ALA A 110 0.90 -10.88 12.66
CA ALA A 110 0.47 -9.49 12.54
C ALA A 110 -0.10 -9.19 11.15
N ILE A 111 0.51 -9.75 10.10
CA ILE A 111 0.14 -9.47 8.70
C ILE A 111 0.11 -10.77 7.91
N LEU A 112 -0.95 -10.94 7.12
CA LEU A 112 -1.07 -12.01 6.12
C LEU A 112 -1.35 -11.42 4.74
N SER A 113 -0.93 -12.13 3.69
CA SER A 113 -1.35 -11.82 2.33
C SER A 113 -1.47 -13.09 1.48
N PRO A 114 -2.41 -13.17 0.53
CA PRO A 114 -2.34 -14.14 -0.54
C PRO A 114 -1.12 -13.87 -1.42
N ILE A 115 -0.69 -14.89 -2.16
CA ILE A 115 0.36 -14.72 -3.16
C ILE A 115 -0.19 -14.07 -4.43
N HIS A 116 0.59 -13.18 -5.04
CA HIS A 116 0.23 -12.62 -6.35
C HIS A 116 0.23 -13.68 -7.44
N GLY A 117 -0.79 -13.68 -8.29
CA GLY A 117 -0.96 -14.69 -9.34
C GLY A 117 0.14 -14.70 -10.40
N ASN A 118 0.85 -13.59 -10.59
CA ASN A 118 1.98 -13.51 -11.52
C ASN A 118 3.30 -13.86 -10.80
N LYS A 119 3.82 -15.05 -11.10
CA LYS A 119 5.07 -15.57 -10.50
C LYS A 119 6.31 -14.72 -10.79
N ASN A 120 6.32 -13.89 -11.84
CA ASN A 120 7.42 -13.03 -12.18
C ASN A 120 7.48 -11.75 -11.30
N TYR A 121 6.41 -11.48 -10.56
CA TYR A 121 6.30 -10.31 -9.68
C TYR A 121 5.75 -10.74 -8.31
N PRO A 122 6.57 -11.43 -7.50
CA PRO A 122 6.14 -11.80 -6.16
C PRO A 122 5.85 -10.55 -5.31
N ASN A 123 4.71 -10.58 -4.61
CA ASN A 123 4.29 -9.48 -3.74
C ASN A 123 4.92 -9.50 -2.35
N TYR A 124 6.07 -10.15 -2.21
CA TYR A 124 6.79 -10.28 -0.95
C TYR A 124 8.30 -10.28 -1.15
N LYS A 125 9.04 -10.09 -0.06
CA LYS A 125 10.49 -10.24 -0.03
C LYS A 125 10.91 -11.08 1.16
N ILE A 126 11.90 -11.95 0.93
CA ILE A 126 12.57 -12.76 1.95
C ILE A 126 14.04 -12.37 1.95
N ARG A 127 14.56 -11.90 3.09
CA ARG A 127 15.96 -11.53 3.30
C ARG A 127 16.59 -12.36 4.41
N ASN A 128 15.77 -12.85 5.34
CA ASN A 128 16.18 -13.69 6.46
C ASN A 128 15.98 -15.17 6.12
N ASN A 129 16.73 -16.01 6.82
CA ASN A 129 16.56 -17.46 6.68
C ASN A 129 15.39 -17.93 7.54
N TYR A 130 14.24 -18.10 6.92
CA TYR A 130 13.06 -18.71 7.55
C TYR A 130 12.98 -20.20 7.19
N ASP A 131 12.45 -21.02 8.08
CA ASP A 131 12.16 -22.44 7.77
C ASP A 131 10.85 -22.55 7.00
N ASN A 132 10.91 -22.23 5.71
CA ASN A 132 9.79 -22.26 4.77
C ASN A 132 9.69 -23.53 3.96
N LYS A 133 10.44 -24.61 4.37
CA LYS A 133 10.49 -25.86 3.62
C LYS A 133 9.14 -26.57 3.68
N ASN A 134 8.61 -26.94 2.50
CA ASN A 134 7.39 -27.72 2.31
C ASN A 134 6.11 -27.15 2.96
N SER A 135 6.06 -25.85 3.23
CA SER A 135 4.90 -25.17 3.80
C SER A 135 4.14 -24.38 2.75
N ASP A 136 2.81 -24.41 2.83
CA ASP A 136 1.94 -23.47 2.10
C ASP A 136 1.92 -22.07 2.71
N ILE A 137 2.56 -21.90 3.86
CA ILE A 137 2.68 -20.66 4.61
C ILE A 137 4.15 -20.25 4.58
N LEU A 138 4.45 -19.09 3.99
CA LEU A 138 5.81 -18.54 3.97
C LEU A 138 5.94 -17.41 4.98
N GLU A 139 6.86 -17.51 5.92
CA GLU A 139 7.30 -16.36 6.70
C GLU A 139 8.15 -15.44 5.81
N VAL A 140 7.85 -14.14 5.80
CA VAL A 140 8.47 -13.17 4.90
C VAL A 140 8.86 -11.87 5.62
N ASP A 141 9.74 -11.09 5.01
CA ASP A 141 10.17 -9.81 5.58
C ASP A 141 9.27 -8.65 5.21
N ASP A 142 8.81 -8.60 3.97
CA ASP A 142 7.94 -7.53 3.46
C ASP A 142 6.81 -8.10 2.62
N ILE A 143 5.69 -7.39 2.63
CA ILE A 143 4.54 -7.61 1.75
C ILE A 143 4.21 -6.30 1.04
N ASP A 144 3.82 -6.38 -0.24
CA ASP A 144 3.35 -5.22 -0.99
C ASP A 144 2.00 -4.72 -0.47
N GLY A 145 1.84 -3.40 -0.44
CA GLY A 145 0.70 -2.73 0.18
C GLY A 145 -0.66 -2.94 -0.50
N PHE A 146 -0.70 -3.55 -1.69
CA PHE A 146 -1.96 -3.75 -2.41
C PHE A 146 -2.88 -4.81 -1.80
N SER A 147 -2.36 -5.68 -0.92
CA SER A 147 -3.13 -6.72 -0.23
C SER A 147 -2.47 -7.08 1.09
N MET A 148 -3.03 -6.60 2.20
CA MET A 148 -2.52 -6.83 3.56
C MET A 148 -3.68 -7.08 4.53
N LEU A 149 -3.83 -8.29 5.04
CA LEU A 149 -4.75 -8.58 6.14
C LEU A 149 -4.01 -8.38 7.46
N LEU A 150 -4.46 -7.40 8.24
CA LEU A 150 -3.89 -7.06 9.54
C LEU A 150 -4.70 -7.70 10.67
N ASN A 151 -4.02 -8.37 11.58
CA ASN A 151 -4.59 -8.75 12.87
C ASN A 151 -4.45 -7.58 13.84
N LYS A 152 -5.52 -6.82 14.07
CA LYS A 152 -5.49 -5.61 14.89
C LYS A 152 -5.02 -5.85 16.32
N ASN A 153 -5.22 -7.04 16.86
CA ASN A 153 -4.78 -7.41 18.21
C ASN A 153 -3.24 -7.54 18.32
N SER A 154 -2.56 -7.62 17.18
CA SER A 154 -1.08 -7.65 17.13
C SER A 154 -0.47 -6.26 17.13
N PHE A 155 -1.24 -5.17 17.16
CA PHE A 155 -0.73 -3.80 17.13
C PHE A 155 -1.04 -3.08 18.43
N GLU A 156 0.01 -2.67 19.14
CA GLU A 156 -0.12 -1.83 20.32
C GLU A 156 -0.45 -0.39 19.89
N GLU A 157 -1.23 0.33 20.73
CA GLU A 157 -1.55 1.75 20.54
C GLU A 157 -2.17 2.13 19.18
N LYS A 158 -2.70 1.15 18.43
CA LYS A 158 -3.27 1.36 17.09
C LYS A 158 -2.29 2.02 16.10
N SER A 159 -0.99 1.75 16.23
CA SER A 159 0.07 2.30 15.38
C SER A 159 0.24 1.49 14.10
N TYR A 160 -0.68 1.65 13.14
CA TYR A 160 -0.62 0.93 11.86
C TYR A 160 0.37 1.59 10.90
N PHE A 161 -0.07 2.45 10.00
CA PHE A 161 0.81 3.13 9.05
C PHE A 161 1.34 4.45 9.62
N ASP A 162 2.60 4.77 9.32
CA ASP A 162 3.17 6.10 9.60
C ASP A 162 2.64 7.13 8.59
N GLU A 163 1.84 8.08 9.07
CA GLU A 163 1.16 9.08 8.25
C GLU A 163 2.09 10.14 7.64
N ASN A 164 3.37 10.17 8.03
CA ASN A 164 4.36 11.00 7.35
C ASN A 164 4.64 10.50 5.92
N PHE A 165 4.46 9.21 5.64
CA PHE A 165 4.48 8.69 4.28
C PHE A 165 3.17 9.04 3.57
N PHE A 166 3.22 9.91 2.58
CA PHE A 166 2.06 10.15 1.73
C PHE A 166 1.86 8.99 0.73
N LEU A 167 2.96 8.54 0.13
CA LEU A 167 2.95 7.47 -0.87
C LEU A 167 4.31 6.78 -0.91
N TYR A 168 4.30 5.45 -1.01
CA TYR A 168 5.45 4.53 -1.07
C TYR A 168 6.20 4.35 0.26
N LEU A 169 6.58 3.11 0.49
CA LEU A 169 7.36 2.59 1.62
C LEU A 169 6.63 2.60 2.97
N GLU A 170 5.37 3.05 3.04
CA GLU A 170 4.54 2.92 4.24
C GLU A 170 4.30 1.45 4.63
N ASN A 171 4.11 0.56 3.64
CA ASN A 171 4.00 -0.87 3.87
C ASN A 171 5.32 -1.50 4.34
N ASN A 172 6.46 -1.07 3.76
CA ASN A 172 7.78 -1.54 4.17
C ASN A 172 8.12 -1.07 5.59
N ASP A 173 7.75 0.17 5.94
CA ASP A 173 7.87 0.70 7.30
C ASP A 173 7.07 -0.14 8.30
N LEU A 174 5.81 -0.43 7.97
CA LEU A 174 4.94 -1.26 8.81
C LEU A 174 5.53 -2.66 8.99
N CYS A 175 5.94 -3.33 7.90
CA CYS A 175 6.54 -4.66 7.95
C CYS A 175 7.82 -4.68 8.80
N LEU A 176 8.67 -3.66 8.67
CA LEU A 176 9.91 -3.56 9.46
C LEU A 176 9.61 -3.37 10.96
N ARG A 177 8.63 -2.52 11.32
CA ARG A 177 8.21 -2.34 12.73
C ARG A 177 7.67 -3.63 13.33
N VAL A 178 6.78 -4.31 12.62
CA VAL A 178 6.22 -5.61 13.01
C VAL A 178 7.32 -6.63 13.31
N ARG A 179 8.33 -6.73 12.43
CA ARG A 179 9.46 -7.66 12.65
C ARG A 179 10.37 -7.25 13.82
N LYS A 180 10.59 -5.94 14.01
CA LYS A 180 11.36 -5.44 15.18
C LYS A 180 10.69 -5.79 16.51
N GLU A 181 9.37 -5.99 16.50
CA GLU A 181 8.58 -6.46 17.65
C GLU A 181 8.47 -7.99 17.71
N ASN A 182 9.27 -8.72 16.90
CA ASN A 182 9.26 -10.19 16.77
C ASN A 182 7.90 -10.78 16.36
N LYS A 183 7.02 -9.98 15.73
CA LYS A 183 5.75 -10.41 15.20
C LYS A 183 5.91 -10.96 13.79
N LYS A 184 5.00 -11.84 13.38
CA LYS A 184 5.11 -12.62 12.15
C LYS A 184 4.34 -12.02 11.00
N ILE A 185 4.91 -12.17 9.80
CA ILE A 185 4.33 -11.77 8.51
C ILE A 185 4.35 -12.99 7.61
N TYR A 186 3.19 -13.34 7.03
CA TYR A 186 3.08 -14.55 6.21
C TYR A 186 2.46 -14.30 4.84
N ILE A 187 2.93 -15.07 3.86
CA ILE A 187 2.29 -15.27 2.54
C ILE A 187 1.64 -16.65 2.53
N ILE A 188 0.41 -16.71 2.04
CA ILE A 188 -0.35 -17.95 1.87
C ILE A 188 -0.28 -18.36 0.39
N LYS A 189 0.51 -19.42 0.08
CA LYS A 189 0.82 -19.85 -1.30
C LYS A 189 -0.35 -20.45 -2.07
N ASN A 190 -1.31 -21.03 -1.38
CA ASN A 190 -2.52 -21.60 -1.98
C ASN A 190 -3.69 -20.61 -2.10
N SER A 191 -3.51 -19.38 -1.63
CA SER A 191 -4.44 -18.26 -1.77
C SER A 191 -3.89 -17.28 -2.82
N PHE A 192 -4.63 -17.05 -3.90
CA PHE A 192 -4.15 -16.23 -5.03
C PHE A 192 -4.95 -14.94 -5.16
N ILE A 193 -4.24 -13.83 -5.45
CA ILE A 193 -4.82 -12.54 -5.77
C ILE A 193 -4.22 -11.99 -7.06
N ASP A 194 -5.03 -11.35 -7.87
CA ASP A 194 -4.57 -10.70 -9.09
C ASP A 194 -4.56 -9.17 -8.87
N HIS A 195 -3.49 -8.50 -9.32
CA HIS A 195 -3.31 -7.05 -9.20
C HIS A 195 -2.90 -6.49 -10.56
N LYS A 196 -3.69 -5.58 -11.12
CA LYS A 196 -3.43 -5.00 -12.45
C LYS A 196 -2.20 -4.08 -12.47
N GLY A 197 -1.81 -3.55 -11.30
CA GLY A 197 -0.65 -2.71 -11.11
C GLY A 197 -0.67 -1.41 -11.91
N GLY A 198 -0.62 -0.27 -11.19
CA GLY A 198 -0.61 1.06 -11.82
C GLY A 198 -1.95 1.55 -12.34
N ALA A 199 -3.03 0.75 -12.24
CA ALA A 199 -4.38 1.08 -12.69
C ALA A 199 -5.29 1.60 -11.57
N SER A 200 -4.75 1.86 -10.38
CA SER A 200 -5.51 2.22 -9.18
C SER A 200 -6.22 3.59 -9.24
N SER A 201 -5.99 4.38 -10.28
CA SER A 201 -6.75 5.60 -10.54
C SER A 201 -7.07 5.75 -12.02
N ASP A 202 -8.24 6.27 -12.33
CA ASP A 202 -8.70 6.56 -13.70
C ASP A 202 -7.96 7.73 -14.35
N SER A 203 -7.26 8.52 -13.58
CA SER A 203 -6.41 9.61 -14.05
C SER A 203 -5.11 9.08 -14.64
N GLU A 204 -5.24 8.23 -15.68
CA GLU A 204 -4.08 7.78 -16.44
C GLU A 204 -3.21 8.97 -16.81
N SER A 205 -1.96 8.89 -16.35
CA SER A 205 -0.81 9.67 -16.81
C SER A 205 -1.03 11.17 -17.04
N SER A 206 -1.69 11.86 -16.11
CA SER A 206 -1.43 13.30 -16.07
C SER A 206 0.05 13.47 -15.69
N SER A 207 0.76 14.34 -16.40
CA SER A 207 2.17 14.67 -16.07
C SER A 207 2.32 15.08 -14.60
N LYS A 208 1.29 15.66 -13.99
CA LYS A 208 1.18 16.01 -12.58
C LYS A 208 1.21 14.77 -11.67
N LEU A 209 0.47 13.72 -12.00
CA LEU A 209 0.45 12.48 -11.20
C LEU A 209 1.80 11.74 -11.28
N GLU A 210 2.41 11.71 -12.46
CA GLU A 210 3.74 11.12 -12.64
C GLU A 210 4.79 11.91 -11.85
N TYR A 211 4.70 13.25 -11.85
CA TYR A 211 5.56 14.11 -11.03
C TYR A 211 5.37 13.81 -9.53
N LEU A 212 4.13 13.76 -9.03
CA LEU A 212 3.79 13.44 -7.64
C LEU A 212 4.39 12.08 -7.24
N LYS A 213 4.16 11.03 -8.02
CA LYS A 213 4.69 9.68 -7.78
C LYS A 213 6.22 9.68 -7.64
N ASN A 214 6.93 10.36 -8.55
CA ASN A 214 8.39 10.42 -8.55
C ASN A 214 8.95 11.26 -7.41
N TRP A 215 8.27 12.35 -7.04
CA TRP A 215 8.64 13.19 -5.90
C TRP A 215 8.56 12.39 -4.59
N HIS A 216 7.40 11.74 -4.34
CA HIS A 216 7.20 10.95 -3.14
C HIS A 216 8.08 9.72 -3.08
N TRP A 217 8.35 9.04 -4.20
CA TRP A 217 9.27 7.90 -4.23
C TRP A 217 10.64 8.26 -3.65
N MET A 218 11.19 9.40 -4.03
CA MET A 218 12.52 9.82 -3.55
C MET A 218 12.48 10.36 -2.12
N TRP A 219 11.45 11.13 -1.77
CA TRP A 219 11.26 11.62 -0.42
C TRP A 219 11.07 10.45 0.57
N SER A 220 10.18 9.55 0.27
CA SER A 220 9.88 8.38 1.11
C SER A 220 11.08 7.46 1.25
N LYS A 221 11.88 7.30 0.19
CA LYS A 221 13.13 6.54 0.27
C LYS A 221 14.13 7.14 1.25
N PHE A 222 14.29 8.47 1.26
CA PHE A 222 15.11 9.14 2.26
C PHE A 222 14.52 8.98 3.66
N TYR A 223 13.23 9.29 3.83
CA TYR A 223 12.56 9.27 5.12
C TYR A 223 12.58 7.88 5.77
N TYR A 224 12.36 6.81 4.98
CA TYR A 224 12.45 5.43 5.47
C TYR A 224 13.81 5.14 6.11
N HIS A 225 14.90 5.46 5.42
CA HIS A 225 16.24 5.25 5.96
C HIS A 225 16.59 6.21 7.09
N TYR A 226 16.10 7.44 7.04
CA TYR A 226 16.26 8.40 8.14
C TYR A 226 15.60 7.90 9.43
N LYS A 227 14.37 7.39 9.32
CA LYS A 227 13.59 6.87 10.45
C LYS A 227 14.19 5.62 11.07
N HIS A 228 14.67 4.69 10.26
CA HIS A 228 15.07 3.36 10.72
C HIS A 228 16.58 3.21 10.98
N ASP A 229 17.38 4.05 10.36
CA ASP A 229 18.84 4.04 10.47
C ASP A 229 19.32 5.39 11.05
N ASN A 230 19.74 6.33 10.21
CA ASN A 230 20.12 7.69 10.59
C ASN A 230 20.22 8.60 9.35
N TYR A 231 20.45 9.91 9.58
CA TYR A 231 20.55 10.91 8.50
C TYR A 231 21.68 10.62 7.50
N PHE A 232 22.86 10.24 8.00
CA PHE A 232 24.00 9.97 7.13
C PHE A 232 23.77 8.79 6.21
N TYR A 233 23.26 7.69 6.74
CA TYR A 233 22.93 6.49 5.95
C TYR A 233 21.82 6.77 4.94
N ALA A 234 20.77 7.49 5.35
CA ALA A 234 19.70 7.91 4.44
C ALA A 234 20.23 8.74 3.28
N SER A 235 21.14 9.67 3.57
CA SER A 235 21.81 10.52 2.56
C SER A 235 22.61 9.69 1.56
N LEU A 236 23.38 8.71 2.04
CA LEU A 236 24.13 7.77 1.18
C LEU A 236 23.21 6.95 0.29
N LYS A 237 22.07 6.47 0.82
CA LYS A 237 21.08 5.66 0.06
C LYS A 237 20.42 6.40 -1.09
N ILE A 238 20.28 7.72 -1.01
CA ILE A 238 19.71 8.52 -2.09
C ILE A 238 20.76 9.24 -2.95
N PHE A 239 22.04 9.27 -2.54
CA PHE A 239 23.10 10.04 -3.19
C PHE A 239 23.19 9.79 -4.71
N LYS A 240 23.27 8.53 -5.14
CA LYS A 240 23.29 8.18 -6.57
C LYS A 240 22.04 8.67 -7.31
N ASN A 241 20.87 8.60 -6.66
CA ASN A 241 19.61 9.07 -7.22
C ASN A 241 19.62 10.61 -7.37
N LEU A 242 20.12 11.33 -6.37
CA LEU A 242 20.25 12.78 -6.38
C LEU A 242 21.14 13.27 -7.54
N ILE A 243 22.34 12.72 -7.65
CA ILE A 243 23.30 13.07 -8.70
C ILE A 243 22.71 12.73 -10.09
N SER A 244 22.18 11.52 -10.24
CA SER A 244 21.54 11.11 -11.51
C SER A 244 20.36 12.02 -11.89
N ALA A 245 19.52 12.40 -10.91
CA ALA A 245 18.37 13.27 -11.15
C ALA A 245 18.81 14.68 -11.55
N LEU A 246 19.85 15.23 -10.89
CA LEU A 246 20.43 16.53 -11.23
C LEU A 246 20.93 16.57 -12.70
N PHE A 247 21.85 15.67 -13.05
CA PHE A 247 22.41 15.64 -14.41
C PHE A 247 21.33 15.40 -15.47
N LYS A 248 20.40 14.48 -15.24
CA LYS A 248 19.33 14.18 -16.20
C LYS A 248 18.32 15.32 -16.32
N THR A 249 18.06 16.07 -15.26
CA THR A 249 17.22 17.28 -15.34
C THR A 249 17.85 18.33 -16.25
N ILE A 250 19.15 18.58 -16.11
CA ILE A 250 19.90 19.50 -16.97
C ILE A 250 19.94 18.99 -18.43
N PHE A 251 20.32 17.74 -18.62
CA PHE A 251 20.44 17.10 -19.94
C PHE A 251 19.12 17.17 -20.72
N TYR A 252 17.99 16.78 -20.09
CA TYR A 252 16.69 16.84 -20.76
C TYR A 252 16.12 18.26 -20.88
N SER A 253 16.62 19.23 -20.11
CA SER A 253 16.34 20.66 -20.36
C SER A 253 17.00 21.12 -21.66
N ILE A 254 18.27 20.75 -21.90
CA ILE A 254 18.99 21.08 -23.13
C ILE A 254 18.33 20.41 -24.34
N LEU A 255 17.93 19.16 -24.22
CA LEU A 255 17.22 18.41 -25.26
C LEU A 255 15.76 18.84 -25.46
N LYS A 256 15.27 19.84 -24.70
CA LYS A 256 13.87 20.31 -24.74
C LYS A 256 12.82 19.19 -24.55
N ASN A 257 13.19 18.08 -23.89
CA ASN A 257 12.27 16.99 -23.57
C ASN A 257 11.57 17.26 -22.23
N ALA A 258 10.44 17.97 -22.28
CA ALA A 258 9.70 18.40 -21.10
C ALA A 258 9.29 17.22 -20.19
N LYS A 259 8.76 16.13 -20.77
CA LYS A 259 8.28 14.97 -19.98
C LYS A 259 9.41 14.33 -19.17
N LYS A 260 10.56 14.04 -19.80
CA LYS A 260 11.70 13.46 -19.08
C LYS A 260 12.34 14.44 -18.11
N LYS A 261 12.42 15.73 -18.46
CA LYS A 261 12.87 16.78 -17.54
C LYS A 261 12.03 16.80 -16.27
N ASP A 262 10.71 16.83 -16.39
CA ASP A 262 9.81 16.90 -15.25
C ASP A 262 9.86 15.64 -14.38
N PHE A 263 10.01 14.47 -14.99
CA PHE A 263 10.24 13.21 -14.28
C PHE A 263 11.49 13.28 -13.38
N TYR A 264 12.63 13.72 -13.90
CA TYR A 264 13.87 13.81 -13.10
C TYR A 264 13.88 15.00 -12.15
N LYS A 265 13.25 16.12 -12.51
CA LYS A 265 13.04 17.27 -11.62
C LYS A 265 12.22 16.89 -10.38
N ALA A 266 11.18 16.07 -10.55
CA ALA A 266 10.41 15.55 -9.43
C ALA A 266 11.28 14.74 -8.48
N ARG A 267 12.10 13.82 -9.00
CA ARG A 267 13.04 13.02 -8.20
C ARG A 267 14.07 13.87 -7.48
N LEU A 268 14.64 14.85 -8.18
CA LEU A 268 15.58 15.80 -7.60
C LEU A 268 14.96 16.55 -6.42
N ASN A 269 13.76 17.10 -6.62
CA ASN A 269 13.04 17.83 -5.58
C ASN A 269 12.67 16.94 -4.39
N GLY A 270 12.24 15.69 -4.63
CA GLY A 270 11.99 14.72 -3.55
C GLY A 270 13.24 14.46 -2.72
N CYS A 271 14.40 14.22 -3.36
CA CYS A 271 15.68 14.05 -2.66
C CYS A 271 16.06 15.30 -1.84
N ILE A 272 16.00 16.49 -2.44
CA ILE A 272 16.36 17.76 -1.76
C ILE A 272 15.45 18.01 -0.55
N ASN A 273 14.14 17.82 -0.69
CA ASN A 273 13.21 18.03 0.42
C ASN A 273 13.40 17.00 1.53
N GLY A 274 13.76 15.75 1.22
CA GLY A 274 14.16 14.76 2.20
C GLY A 274 15.41 15.19 2.97
N LEU A 275 16.50 15.56 2.28
CA LEU A 275 17.74 16.05 2.90
C LEU A 275 17.53 17.29 3.78
N LEU A 276 16.60 18.17 3.40
CA LEU A 276 16.22 19.35 4.20
C LEU A 276 15.26 19.02 5.34
N LEU A 277 14.95 17.74 5.58
CA LEU A 277 14.00 17.26 6.61
C LEU A 277 12.62 17.93 6.52
N LYS A 278 12.21 18.36 5.34
CA LYS A 278 10.88 18.92 5.12
C LYS A 278 9.85 17.81 5.12
N LYS A 279 8.64 18.11 5.61
CA LYS A 279 7.52 17.17 5.57
C LYS A 279 7.18 16.75 4.13
N SER A 280 6.51 15.64 3.97
CA SER A 280 5.95 15.17 2.70
C SER A 280 4.77 16.07 2.28
N TRP A 281 5.06 17.19 1.64
CA TRP A 281 4.07 18.26 1.39
C TRP A 281 3.51 18.30 -0.04
N TYR A 282 4.20 17.72 -1.02
CA TYR A 282 3.77 17.87 -2.41
C TYR A 282 2.42 17.17 -2.67
N ARG A 283 1.46 17.93 -3.17
CA ARG A 283 0.10 17.46 -3.53
C ARG A 283 -0.23 17.95 -4.94
N ILE A 284 -1.21 17.29 -5.55
CA ILE A 284 -1.88 17.74 -6.79
C ILE A 284 -3.35 17.92 -6.47
N ASP A 285 -3.88 19.04 -6.89
CA ASP A 285 -5.30 19.37 -6.79
C ASP A 285 -6.12 18.57 -7.82
#